data_7cde0221e6d6c75f4b23a7bf5e011c78
#
_entry.id   7cde0221e6d6c75f4b23a7bf5e011c78
#
_cell.length_a   1.000
_cell.length_b   1.000
_cell.length_c   1.000
_cell.angle_alpha   90.00
_cell.angle_beta   90.00
_cell.angle_gamma   90.00
#
_symmetry.space_group_name_H-M   'P 1'
#
loop_
_entity.id
_entity.type
_entity.pdbx_description
1 polymer ?
#
loop_
_entity_poly.entity_id
_entity_poly.type
_entity_poly.pdbx_seq_one_letter_code
_entity_poly.pdbx_strand_id
1 'polypeptide(L)'
;MGEDLPTISAWPRVVSAMARVIHVFRAPDRFIAGTVGQPGDRTFYLQASEQSRLISVALEKQQVQVLAERIGSLLEEVHRRFGTDVPEDAPPDDLDTQPLDVPVEEEFRVGTMGLGWDAESKAVVIELLAVSEEEVDEAVVLDDTEEGPDAVRVFLSPSAARAFADRADRVVNAGRKPCPLCNEPLDADGHICPRQNGYRRTEED
;
A
#
# COMPACT_ATOMS: atom_id res chain seq x y z
N MET A 1 -30.25 -40.33 48.85
CA MET A 1 -28.94 -39.68 48.85
C MET A 1 -28.64 -39.37 47.42
N GLY A 2 -28.93 -38.13 46.99
CA GLY A 2 -28.60 -37.60 45.68
C GLY A 2 -27.52 -36.56 45.89
N GLU A 3 -26.33 -36.82 45.33
CA GLU A 3 -25.22 -35.87 45.35
C GLU A 3 -25.39 -34.95 44.17
N ASP A 4 -25.67 -33.67 44.45
CA ASP A 4 -25.65 -32.58 43.48
C ASP A 4 -24.22 -32.29 43.11
N LEU A 5 -23.86 -32.52 41.83
CA LEU A 5 -22.60 -32.09 41.24
C LEU A 5 -22.62 -30.56 41.03
N PRO A 6 -21.58 -29.84 41.43
CA PRO A 6 -21.53 -28.39 41.22
C PRO A 6 -21.40 -28.05 39.73
N THR A 7 -22.30 -27.22 39.23
CA THR A 7 -22.26 -26.61 37.90
C THR A 7 -21.00 -25.78 37.77
N ILE A 8 -20.11 -26.15 36.82
CA ILE A 8 -18.94 -25.38 36.51
C ILE A 8 -19.39 -24.08 35.82
N SER A 9 -19.33 -23.00 36.58
CA SER A 9 -19.54 -21.65 36.07
C SER A 9 -18.52 -21.37 34.98
N ALA A 10 -19.00 -21.19 33.75
CA ALA A 10 -18.16 -20.77 32.62
C ALA A 10 -17.63 -19.36 32.92
N TRP A 11 -16.32 -19.24 33.04
CA TRP A 11 -15.65 -17.96 33.16
C TRP A 11 -15.88 -17.19 31.86
N PRO A 12 -16.34 -15.93 31.91
CA PRO A 12 -16.39 -15.10 30.71
C PRO A 12 -14.95 -14.98 30.16
N ARG A 13 -14.75 -15.43 28.93
CA ARG A 13 -13.53 -15.07 28.17
C ARG A 13 -13.56 -13.55 28.02
N VAL A 14 -12.79 -12.85 28.85
CA VAL A 14 -12.43 -11.47 28.58
C VAL A 14 -11.48 -11.55 27.39
N VAL A 15 -12.03 -11.44 26.19
CA VAL A 15 -11.25 -11.08 25.00
C VAL A 15 -10.91 -9.61 25.25
N SER A 16 -9.74 -9.36 25.82
CA SER A 16 -9.18 -8.03 25.85
C SER A 16 -8.97 -7.65 24.39
N ALA A 17 -9.83 -6.81 23.84
CA ALA A 17 -9.55 -6.16 22.58
C ALA A 17 -8.23 -5.41 22.81
N MET A 18 -7.17 -5.80 22.09
CA MET A 18 -5.92 -5.05 22.15
C MET A 18 -6.24 -3.66 21.59
N ALA A 19 -5.81 -2.62 22.33
CA ALA A 19 -5.99 -1.25 21.86
C ALA A 19 -5.32 -1.09 20.49
N ARG A 20 -5.97 -0.38 19.58
CA ARG A 20 -5.48 -0.03 18.26
C ARG A 20 -4.11 0.63 18.37
N VAL A 21 -3.16 0.18 17.57
CA VAL A 21 -1.83 0.77 17.46
C VAL A 21 -1.76 1.62 16.19
N ILE A 22 -1.46 2.92 16.32
CA ILE A 22 -1.25 3.81 15.18
C ILE A 22 0.22 4.20 15.15
N HIS A 23 0.94 3.70 14.14
CA HIS A 23 2.32 4.08 13.88
C HIS A 23 2.35 5.38 13.07
N VAL A 24 2.62 6.51 13.74
CA VAL A 24 2.64 7.84 13.10
C VAL A 24 4.06 8.21 12.69
N PHE A 25 4.23 8.61 11.42
CA PHE A 25 5.44 9.14 10.80
C PHE A 25 5.15 10.57 10.34
N ARG A 26 5.59 11.56 11.12
CA ARG A 26 5.30 12.96 10.82
C ARG A 26 6.33 13.62 9.90
N ALA A 27 7.55 13.12 9.93
CA ALA A 27 8.64 13.57 9.09
C ALA A 27 9.49 12.36 8.70
N PRO A 28 8.96 11.41 7.91
CA PRO A 28 9.69 10.22 7.55
C PRO A 28 10.96 10.59 6.78
N ASP A 29 12.06 9.97 7.15
CA ASP A 29 13.30 10.05 6.38
C ASP A 29 13.14 9.40 5.02
N ARG A 30 12.24 8.37 4.95
CA ARG A 30 11.97 7.61 3.73
C ARG A 30 10.57 7.01 3.78
N PHE A 31 9.82 7.14 2.68
CA PHE A 31 8.56 6.44 2.47
C PHE A 31 8.51 5.93 1.03
N ILE A 32 8.50 4.62 0.86
CA ILE A 32 8.69 4.01 -0.46
C ILE A 32 7.80 2.80 -0.70
N ALA A 33 7.50 2.57 -1.98
CA ALA A 33 6.97 1.31 -2.47
C ALA A 33 8.11 0.41 -2.99
N GLY A 34 8.01 -0.89 -2.75
CA GLY A 34 8.93 -1.88 -3.27
C GLY A 34 8.30 -3.26 -3.37
N THR A 35 9.06 -4.24 -3.84
CA THR A 35 8.60 -5.62 -3.97
C THR A 35 9.64 -6.61 -3.50
N VAL A 36 9.17 -7.73 -2.95
CA VAL A 36 9.98 -8.92 -2.65
C VAL A 36 9.46 -10.09 -3.46
N GLY A 37 10.34 -10.86 -4.10
CA GLY A 37 10.00 -11.99 -4.96
C GLY A 37 10.17 -11.70 -6.45
N GLN A 38 9.89 -12.71 -7.28
CA GLN A 38 10.04 -12.64 -8.73
C GLN A 38 8.79 -12.03 -9.40
N PRO A 39 8.92 -11.42 -10.58
CA PRO A 39 7.77 -10.98 -11.36
C PRO A 39 6.76 -12.10 -11.58
N GLY A 40 5.52 -11.92 -11.12
CA GLY A 40 4.46 -12.91 -11.17
C GLY A 40 4.19 -13.61 -9.82
N ASP A 41 5.16 -13.60 -8.90
CA ASP A 41 5.05 -14.15 -7.55
C ASP A 41 5.76 -13.21 -6.56
N ARG A 42 5.40 -11.95 -6.60
CA ARG A 42 5.99 -10.93 -5.73
C ARG A 42 4.95 -10.28 -4.83
N THR A 43 5.37 -10.03 -3.60
CA THR A 43 4.61 -9.24 -2.64
C THR A 43 5.04 -7.79 -2.72
N PHE A 44 4.07 -6.88 -2.72
CA PHE A 44 4.31 -5.45 -2.66
C PHE A 44 4.35 -5.00 -1.21
N TYR A 45 5.24 -4.07 -0.92
CA TYR A 45 5.39 -3.48 0.40
C TYR A 45 5.44 -1.96 0.30
N LEU A 46 4.84 -1.29 1.28
CA LEU A 46 5.15 0.09 1.61
C LEU A 46 6.02 0.08 2.87
N GLN A 47 7.08 0.87 2.84
CA GLN A 47 8.03 0.95 3.92
C GLN A 47 8.21 2.41 4.33
N ALA A 48 8.01 2.68 5.62
CA ALA A 48 8.22 3.97 6.23
C ALA A 48 9.38 3.89 7.23
N SER A 49 10.31 4.82 7.16
CA SER A 49 11.38 4.95 8.15
C SER A 49 11.47 6.38 8.68
N GLU A 50 11.76 6.49 9.97
CA GLU A 50 11.99 7.74 10.67
C GLU A 50 12.98 7.49 11.81
N GLN A 51 14.17 8.05 11.71
CA GLN A 51 15.29 7.79 12.62
C GLN A 51 15.67 6.29 12.66
N SER A 52 15.48 5.62 13.81
CA SER A 52 15.75 4.18 13.97
C SER A 52 14.52 3.30 13.80
N ARG A 53 13.37 3.88 13.54
CA ARG A 53 12.10 3.15 13.37
C ARG A 53 11.88 2.83 11.90
N LEU A 54 11.58 1.57 11.63
CA LEU A 54 11.24 1.06 10.31
C LEU A 54 9.99 0.21 10.42
N ILE A 55 8.99 0.48 9.61
CA ILE A 55 7.76 -0.29 9.50
C ILE A 55 7.53 -0.65 8.03
N SER A 56 7.20 -1.90 7.80
CA SER A 56 6.83 -2.40 6.47
C SER A 56 5.44 -3.00 6.53
N VAL A 57 4.59 -2.65 5.60
CA VAL A 57 3.24 -3.22 5.46
C VAL A 57 3.10 -3.84 4.08
N ALA A 58 2.44 -5.01 4.01
CA ALA A 58 2.19 -5.69 2.75
C ALA A 58 0.86 -5.26 2.14
N LEU A 59 0.80 -5.21 0.82
CA LEU A 59 -0.43 -4.85 0.11
C LEU A 59 -0.46 -5.46 -1.30
N GLU A 60 -1.62 -5.38 -1.93
CA GLU A 60 -1.81 -5.87 -3.29
C GLU A 60 -1.29 -4.85 -4.33
N LYS A 61 -0.85 -5.34 -5.49
CA LYS A 61 -0.40 -4.50 -6.61
C LYS A 61 -1.40 -3.39 -6.94
N GLN A 62 -2.68 -3.74 -6.99
CA GLN A 62 -3.75 -2.79 -7.32
C GLN A 62 -3.89 -1.69 -6.27
N GLN A 63 -3.67 -2.00 -4.98
CA GLN A 63 -3.70 -1.00 -3.92
C GLN A 63 -2.57 0.02 -4.09
N VAL A 64 -1.36 -0.42 -4.42
CA VAL A 64 -0.22 0.49 -4.71
C VAL A 64 -0.54 1.40 -5.88
N GLN A 65 -1.10 0.85 -6.96
CA GLN A 65 -1.46 1.61 -8.15
C GLN A 65 -2.52 2.68 -7.83
N VAL A 66 -3.62 2.28 -7.18
CA VAL A 66 -4.71 3.20 -6.82
C VAL A 66 -4.21 4.29 -5.87
N LEU A 67 -3.32 3.96 -4.92
CA LEU A 67 -2.75 4.96 -4.01
C LEU A 67 -1.94 6.00 -4.78
N ALA A 68 -1.07 5.58 -5.70
CA ALA A 68 -0.27 6.50 -6.52
C ALA A 68 -1.14 7.43 -7.38
N GLU A 69 -2.16 6.88 -8.06
CA GLU A 69 -3.11 7.65 -8.87
C GLU A 69 -3.88 8.68 -8.03
N ARG A 70 -4.35 8.28 -6.83
CA ARG A 70 -5.09 9.17 -5.94
C ARG A 70 -4.23 10.26 -5.32
N ILE A 71 -2.97 9.98 -5.01
CA ILE A 71 -2.01 11.00 -4.56
C ILE A 71 -1.83 12.05 -5.66
N GLY A 72 -1.64 11.65 -6.92
CA GLY A 72 -1.56 12.58 -8.04
C GLY A 72 -2.77 13.51 -8.12
N SER A 73 -3.98 12.93 -8.08
CA SER A 73 -5.24 13.69 -8.13
C SER A 73 -5.41 14.63 -6.92
N LEU A 74 -5.01 14.18 -5.72
CA LEU A 74 -5.06 15.04 -4.52
C LEU A 74 -4.10 16.22 -4.64
N LEU A 75 -2.88 16.00 -5.14
CA LEU A 75 -1.89 17.07 -5.33
C LEU A 75 -2.37 18.13 -6.32
N GLU A 76 -3.02 17.73 -7.42
CA GLU A 76 -3.63 18.65 -8.37
C GLU A 76 -4.76 19.46 -7.70
N GLU A 77 -5.61 18.82 -6.90
CA GLU A 77 -6.69 19.46 -6.17
C GLU A 77 -6.16 20.46 -5.14
N VAL A 78 -5.11 20.10 -4.38
CA VAL A 78 -4.44 20.95 -3.40
C VAL A 78 -3.82 22.18 -4.07
N HIS A 79 -3.15 21.99 -5.21
CA HIS A 79 -2.62 23.10 -6.00
C HIS A 79 -3.74 24.06 -6.43
N ARG A 80 -4.82 23.52 -6.98
CA ARG A 80 -5.96 24.32 -7.47
C ARG A 80 -6.68 25.08 -6.37
N ARG A 81 -6.91 24.45 -5.20
CA ARG A 81 -7.70 25.06 -4.12
C ARG A 81 -6.91 26.00 -3.20
N PHE A 82 -5.67 25.64 -2.92
CA PHE A 82 -4.87 26.31 -1.91
C PHE A 82 -3.68 27.08 -2.50
N GLY A 83 -3.43 26.95 -3.82
CA GLY A 83 -2.26 27.55 -4.47
C GLY A 83 -0.93 27.00 -3.93
N THR A 84 -0.97 25.80 -3.33
CA THR A 84 0.23 25.15 -2.81
C THR A 84 1.16 24.83 -3.97
N ASP A 85 2.45 25.10 -3.78
CA ASP A 85 3.47 24.70 -4.77
C ASP A 85 3.61 23.18 -4.76
N VAL A 86 3.21 22.58 -5.88
CA VAL A 86 3.27 21.13 -6.10
C VAL A 86 4.10 20.92 -7.36
N PRO A 87 5.23 20.20 -7.28
CA PRO A 87 6.02 19.91 -8.46
C PRO A 87 5.23 19.03 -9.44
N GLU A 88 5.36 19.29 -10.75
CA GLU A 88 4.75 18.44 -11.80
C GLU A 88 5.36 17.04 -11.77
N ASP A 89 6.69 16.97 -11.65
CA ASP A 89 7.47 15.74 -11.52
C ASP A 89 8.26 15.77 -10.21
N ALA A 90 8.60 14.59 -9.70
CA ALA A 90 9.50 14.52 -8.55
C ALA A 90 10.87 15.11 -8.91
N PRO A 91 11.43 16.00 -8.07
CA PRO A 91 12.79 16.46 -8.28
C PRO A 91 13.76 15.26 -8.39
N PRO A 92 14.77 15.32 -9.27
CA PRO A 92 15.71 14.20 -9.44
C PRO A 92 16.38 13.73 -8.15
N ASP A 93 16.62 14.66 -7.23
CA ASP A 93 17.24 14.38 -5.93
C ASP A 93 16.28 13.68 -4.95
N ASP A 94 14.97 13.81 -5.14
CA ASP A 94 13.92 13.17 -4.33
C ASP A 94 13.57 11.76 -4.87
N LEU A 95 14.06 11.38 -6.05
CA LEU A 95 13.79 10.09 -6.66
C LEU A 95 14.60 8.98 -5.97
N ASP A 96 14.00 8.37 -4.98
CA ASP A 96 14.58 7.17 -4.35
C ASP A 96 14.49 5.95 -5.27
N THR A 97 15.63 5.41 -5.66
CA THR A 97 15.76 4.18 -6.46
C THR A 97 16.33 3.00 -5.69
N GLN A 98 16.66 3.20 -4.42
CA GLN A 98 17.23 2.16 -3.57
C GLN A 98 16.18 1.08 -3.27
N PRO A 99 16.60 -0.18 -3.05
CA PRO A 99 15.69 -1.25 -2.66
C PRO A 99 15.05 -0.96 -1.29
N LEU A 100 14.11 -1.83 -0.89
CA LEU A 100 13.60 -1.87 0.49
C LEU A 100 14.75 -2.15 1.45
N ASP A 101 14.70 -1.54 2.64
CA ASP A 101 15.60 -1.86 3.72
C ASP A 101 15.30 -3.27 4.25
N VAL A 102 16.35 -4.00 4.58
CA VAL A 102 16.24 -5.41 5.02
C VAL A 102 16.67 -5.56 6.49
N PRO A 103 16.02 -6.48 7.23
CA PRO A 103 15.00 -7.43 6.81
C PRO A 103 13.65 -6.75 6.55
N VAL A 104 12.87 -7.25 5.57
CA VAL A 104 11.49 -6.80 5.36
C VAL A 104 10.58 -7.65 6.24
N GLU A 105 10.17 -7.10 7.37
CA GLU A 105 9.25 -7.72 8.32
C GLU A 105 7.88 -7.06 8.16
N GLU A 106 6.87 -7.87 7.85
CA GLU A 106 5.49 -7.40 7.67
C GLU A 106 4.86 -7.12 9.02
N GLU A 107 4.54 -5.86 9.31
CA GLU A 107 3.78 -5.48 10.49
C GLU A 107 2.32 -5.97 10.36
N PHE A 108 1.72 -5.69 9.22
CA PHE A 108 0.40 -6.20 8.84
C PHE A 108 0.18 -6.10 7.32
N ARG A 109 -0.90 -6.78 6.85
CA ARG A 109 -1.42 -6.62 5.50
C ARG A 109 -2.45 -5.51 5.46
N VAL A 110 -2.35 -4.62 4.46
CA VAL A 110 -3.26 -3.48 4.31
C VAL A 110 -4.62 -3.93 3.77
N GLY A 111 -5.68 -3.57 4.50
CA GLY A 111 -7.08 -3.71 4.06
C GLY A 111 -7.61 -2.41 3.46
N THR A 112 -7.71 -1.37 4.28
CA THR A 112 -8.26 -0.07 3.90
C THR A 112 -7.15 0.99 3.85
N MET A 113 -7.31 1.97 2.95
CA MET A 113 -6.38 3.09 2.83
C MET A 113 -7.15 4.40 2.90
N GLY A 114 -6.62 5.33 3.71
CA GLY A 114 -7.06 6.71 3.80
C GLY A 114 -6.08 7.66 3.12
N LEU A 115 -6.59 8.71 2.50
CA LEU A 115 -5.79 9.77 1.91
C LEU A 115 -6.44 11.11 2.19
N GLY A 116 -5.66 12.07 2.69
CA GLY A 116 -6.14 13.39 3.04
C GLY A 116 -5.08 14.47 2.88
N TRP A 117 -5.52 15.72 3.05
CA TRP A 117 -4.67 16.88 3.09
C TRP A 117 -4.75 17.54 4.46
N ASP A 118 -3.64 17.63 5.15
CA ASP A 118 -3.52 18.43 6.36
C ASP A 118 -3.09 19.85 6.01
N ALA A 119 -4.03 20.78 6.14
CA ALA A 119 -3.79 22.19 5.81
C ALA A 119 -2.87 22.91 6.82
N GLU A 120 -2.77 22.42 8.04
CA GLU A 120 -1.93 23.01 9.08
C GLU A 120 -0.46 22.72 8.82
N SER A 121 -0.11 21.45 8.62
CA SER A 121 1.26 21.02 8.30
C SER A 121 1.58 21.12 6.80
N LYS A 122 0.58 21.41 5.95
CA LYS A 122 0.69 21.39 4.48
C LYS A 122 1.25 20.08 3.96
N ALA A 123 0.70 19.00 4.47
CA ALA A 123 1.14 17.64 4.16
C ALA A 123 0.02 16.78 3.57
N VAL A 124 0.38 15.89 2.67
CA VAL A 124 -0.44 14.75 2.28
C VAL A 124 -0.38 13.74 3.42
N VAL A 125 -1.55 13.32 3.89
CA VAL A 125 -1.68 12.29 4.94
C VAL A 125 -2.13 11.00 4.30
N ILE A 126 -1.34 9.95 4.47
CA ILE A 126 -1.65 8.60 4.04
C ILE A 126 -1.87 7.75 5.28
N GLU A 127 -2.98 7.05 5.35
CA GLU A 127 -3.23 6.07 6.40
C GLU A 127 -3.46 4.70 5.79
N LEU A 128 -2.77 3.70 6.32
CA LEU A 128 -2.81 2.32 5.91
C LEU A 128 -3.31 1.51 7.10
N LEU A 129 -4.52 0.94 6.98
CA LEU A 129 -5.16 0.18 8.04
C LEU A 129 -5.00 -1.31 7.78
N ALA A 130 -4.74 -2.06 8.84
CA ALA A 130 -4.67 -3.51 8.78
C ALA A 130 -5.98 -4.12 8.26
N VAL A 131 -5.88 -5.27 7.58
CA VAL A 131 -7.06 -6.03 7.20
C VAL A 131 -7.86 -6.39 8.44
N SER A 132 -9.18 -6.17 8.38
CA SER A 132 -10.13 -6.50 9.44
C SER A 132 -11.22 -7.40 8.90
N GLU A 133 -11.75 -8.31 9.75
CA GLU A 133 -12.94 -9.11 9.42
C GLU A 133 -14.21 -8.27 9.49
N GLU A 134 -14.19 -7.17 10.23
CA GLU A 134 -15.29 -6.23 10.34
C GLU A 134 -15.15 -5.12 9.30
N GLU A 135 -16.26 -4.62 8.76
CA GLU A 135 -16.26 -3.42 7.92
C GLU A 135 -15.68 -2.25 8.71
N VAL A 136 -14.64 -1.63 8.16
CA VAL A 136 -14.04 -0.44 8.76
C VAL A 136 -14.96 0.75 8.47
N ASP A 137 -15.48 1.36 9.53
CA ASP A 137 -16.27 2.60 9.40
C ASP A 137 -15.36 3.70 8.81
N GLU A 138 -15.87 4.43 7.81
CA GLU A 138 -15.14 5.56 7.22
C GLU A 138 -14.72 6.61 8.28
N ALA A 139 -15.47 6.71 9.38
CA ALA A 139 -15.14 7.60 10.49
C ALA A 139 -13.85 7.22 11.24
N VAL A 140 -13.40 5.97 11.13
CA VAL A 140 -12.16 5.49 11.76
C VAL A 140 -10.93 5.87 10.94
N VAL A 141 -11.13 6.13 9.64
CA VAL A 141 -10.04 6.49 8.72
C VAL A 141 -9.60 7.92 9.00
N LEU A 142 -8.31 8.12 9.24
CA LEU A 142 -7.69 9.39 9.62
C LEU A 142 -8.13 9.93 11.00
N ASP A 143 -8.78 9.13 11.82
CA ASP A 143 -9.13 9.49 13.19
C ASP A 143 -8.23 8.78 14.23
N ASP A 144 -8.12 9.34 15.42
CA ASP A 144 -7.31 8.82 16.54
C ASP A 144 -8.16 7.98 17.52
N THR A 145 -9.19 7.29 17.03
CA THR A 145 -10.01 6.41 17.84
C THR A 145 -9.20 5.26 18.42
N GLU A 146 -9.49 4.88 19.67
CA GLU A 146 -8.88 3.72 20.33
C GLU A 146 -9.39 2.38 19.77
N GLU A 147 -10.52 2.41 19.06
CA GLU A 147 -11.15 1.24 18.43
C GLU A 147 -10.83 1.21 16.93
N GLY A 148 -10.65 0.01 16.41
CA GLY A 148 -10.40 -0.24 14.99
C GLY A 148 -9.10 -1.01 14.73
N PRO A 149 -8.79 -1.26 13.46
CA PRO A 149 -7.57 -1.97 13.07
C PRO A 149 -6.32 -1.10 13.30
N ASP A 150 -5.20 -1.77 13.51
CA ASP A 150 -3.90 -1.12 13.57
C ASP A 150 -3.64 -0.32 12.28
N ALA A 151 -2.86 0.75 12.40
CA ALA A 151 -2.62 1.65 11.29
C ALA A 151 -1.18 2.16 11.22
N VAL A 152 -0.75 2.46 10.01
CA VAL A 152 0.42 3.30 9.73
C VAL A 152 -0.06 4.60 9.12
N ARG A 153 0.25 5.74 9.74
CA ARG A 153 -0.09 7.07 9.26
C ARG A 153 1.17 7.86 8.93
N VAL A 154 1.26 8.34 7.69
CA VAL A 154 2.44 9.02 7.16
C VAL A 154 2.07 10.39 6.65
N PHE A 155 2.86 11.41 7.01
CA PHE A 155 2.73 12.78 6.55
C PHE A 155 3.86 13.09 5.57
N LEU A 156 3.51 13.48 4.35
CA LEU A 156 4.45 13.76 3.28
C LEU A 156 4.31 15.21 2.80
N SER A 157 5.42 15.89 2.58
CA SER A 157 5.39 17.12 1.79
C SER A 157 4.84 16.85 0.39
N PRO A 158 4.32 17.85 -0.33
CA PRO A 158 3.86 17.67 -1.71
C PRO A 158 4.93 17.06 -2.63
N SER A 159 6.20 17.46 -2.47
CA SER A 159 7.34 16.92 -3.21
C SER A 159 7.58 15.44 -2.88
N ALA A 160 7.62 15.08 -1.60
CA ALA A 160 7.81 13.70 -1.17
C ALA A 160 6.63 12.79 -1.59
N ALA A 161 5.40 13.31 -1.57
CA ALA A 161 4.23 12.58 -2.03
C ALA A 161 4.28 12.35 -3.56
N ARG A 162 4.75 13.33 -4.34
CA ARG A 162 4.99 13.17 -5.78
C ARG A 162 6.07 12.11 -6.04
N ALA A 163 7.22 12.20 -5.35
CA ALA A 163 8.30 11.25 -5.48
C ALA A 163 7.87 9.81 -5.15
N PHE A 164 7.04 9.65 -4.10
CA PHE A 164 6.44 8.36 -3.77
C PHE A 164 5.53 7.84 -4.89
N ALA A 165 4.63 8.68 -5.43
CA ALA A 165 3.71 8.29 -6.49
C ALA A 165 4.47 7.85 -7.74
N ASP A 166 5.48 8.61 -8.19
CA ASP A 166 6.31 8.29 -9.34
C ASP A 166 7.12 7.00 -9.13
N ARG A 167 7.58 6.73 -7.90
CA ARG A 167 8.23 5.47 -7.57
C ARG A 167 7.25 4.31 -7.58
N ALA A 168 6.07 4.48 -6.98
CA ALA A 168 5.03 3.46 -6.92
C ALA A 168 4.61 3.03 -8.34
N ASP A 169 4.40 3.97 -9.25
CA ASP A 169 4.10 3.70 -10.65
C ASP A 169 5.21 2.90 -11.32
N ARG A 170 6.48 3.26 -11.11
CA ARG A 170 7.60 2.50 -11.65
C ARG A 170 7.64 1.06 -11.13
N VAL A 171 7.42 0.87 -9.82
CA VAL A 171 7.40 -0.46 -9.17
C VAL A 171 6.25 -1.31 -9.68
N VAL A 172 5.06 -0.73 -9.83
CA VAL A 172 3.87 -1.40 -10.38
C VAL A 172 4.11 -1.82 -11.83
N ASN A 173 4.71 -0.94 -12.64
CA ASN A 173 4.97 -1.15 -14.06
C ASN A 173 6.25 -1.94 -14.36
N ALA A 174 7.13 -2.14 -13.39
CA ALA A 174 8.32 -3.01 -13.50
C ALA A 174 7.95 -4.50 -13.55
N GLY A 175 6.77 -4.82 -14.09
CA GLY A 175 6.22 -6.17 -14.26
C GLY A 175 6.89 -6.96 -15.37
N ARG A 176 6.27 -8.11 -15.69
CA ARG A 176 6.66 -8.93 -16.82
C ARG A 176 6.60 -8.11 -18.11
N LYS A 177 7.65 -8.21 -18.94
CA LYS A 177 7.67 -7.54 -20.25
C LYS A 177 6.51 -8.07 -21.10
N PRO A 178 5.83 -7.22 -21.89
CA PRO A 178 4.81 -7.70 -22.82
C PRO A 178 5.46 -8.51 -23.94
N CYS A 179 4.79 -9.55 -24.37
CA CYS A 179 5.18 -10.33 -25.52
C CYS A 179 5.08 -9.46 -26.79
N PRO A 180 6.13 -9.37 -27.62
CA PRO A 180 6.12 -8.55 -28.82
C PRO A 180 5.11 -8.98 -29.89
N LEU A 181 4.56 -10.20 -29.77
CA LEU A 181 3.59 -10.76 -30.72
C LEU A 181 2.14 -10.63 -30.29
N CYS A 182 1.82 -10.94 -29.02
CA CYS A 182 0.44 -10.94 -28.51
C CYS A 182 0.16 -9.90 -27.44
N ASN A 183 1.19 -9.19 -26.96
CA ASN A 183 1.15 -8.19 -25.89
C ASN A 183 0.74 -8.74 -24.51
N GLU A 184 0.62 -10.07 -24.36
CA GLU A 184 0.43 -10.71 -23.05
C GLU A 184 1.73 -10.68 -22.24
N PRO A 185 1.64 -10.66 -20.89
CA PRO A 185 2.83 -10.67 -20.04
C PRO A 185 3.69 -11.93 -20.27
N LEU A 186 5.01 -11.74 -20.42
CA LEU A 186 5.98 -12.83 -20.49
C LEU A 186 6.41 -13.27 -19.09
N ASP A 187 6.30 -14.56 -18.83
CA ASP A 187 6.95 -15.18 -17.66
C ASP A 187 8.46 -15.27 -17.86
N ALA A 188 9.21 -15.54 -16.79
CA ALA A 188 10.67 -15.67 -16.87
C ALA A 188 11.10 -16.76 -17.87
N ASP A 189 10.32 -17.85 -17.95
CA ASP A 189 10.51 -18.99 -18.86
C ASP A 189 9.78 -18.80 -20.21
N GLY A 190 9.21 -17.63 -20.45
CA GLY A 190 8.38 -17.33 -21.61
C GLY A 190 6.92 -17.73 -21.41
N HIS A 191 6.13 -17.66 -22.49
CA HIS A 191 4.73 -18.11 -22.50
C HIS A 191 4.39 -18.82 -23.81
N ILE A 192 3.35 -19.63 -23.81
CA ILE A 192 2.79 -20.20 -25.04
C ILE A 192 2.01 -19.10 -25.75
N CYS A 193 2.67 -18.42 -26.69
CA CYS A 193 2.07 -17.30 -27.40
C CYS A 193 0.98 -17.78 -28.38
N PRO A 194 -0.27 -17.31 -28.26
CA PRO A 194 -1.35 -17.68 -29.19
C PRO A 194 -1.04 -17.27 -30.63
N ARG A 195 -0.24 -16.23 -30.84
CA ARG A 195 0.17 -15.75 -32.17
C ARG A 195 1.39 -16.48 -32.72
N GLN A 196 2.16 -17.17 -31.90
CA GLN A 196 3.30 -17.95 -32.32
C GLN A 196 2.90 -19.38 -32.75
N ASN A 197 1.78 -19.88 -32.23
CA ASN A 197 1.24 -21.22 -32.56
C ASN A 197 0.42 -21.22 -33.85
N GLY A 198 0.81 -20.40 -34.83
CA GLY A 198 0.46 -20.58 -36.23
C GLY A 198 -1.02 -20.87 -36.50
N TYR A 199 -1.95 -19.99 -36.09
CA TYR A 199 -3.24 -19.94 -36.73
C TYR A 199 -3.03 -19.37 -38.14
N ARG A 200 -2.62 -20.24 -39.07
CA ARG A 200 -2.77 -19.96 -40.50
C ARG A 200 -4.28 -19.96 -40.78
N ARG A 201 -4.84 -18.80 -41.07
CA ARG A 201 -6.10 -18.75 -41.81
C ARG A 201 -5.83 -19.49 -43.12
N THR A 202 -6.41 -20.66 -43.26
CA THR A 202 -6.63 -21.24 -44.59
C THR A 202 -7.61 -20.30 -45.26
N GLU A 203 -7.12 -19.53 -46.23
CA GLU A 203 -8.00 -18.89 -47.22
C GLU A 203 -8.61 -20.09 -48.01
N GLU A 204 -9.88 -20.33 -47.76
CA GLU A 204 -10.71 -21.15 -48.66
C GLU A 204 -11.06 -20.29 -49.86
N ASP A 205 -10.66 -20.83 -51.05
CA ASP A 205 -11.08 -20.36 -52.36
C ASP A 205 -12.62 -20.40 -52.59
#